data_4c65bfab762e24f7894b435f6bfd2e43
#
_entry.id   4c65bfab762e24f7894b435f6bfd2e43
#
_cell.length_a   1.000
_cell.length_b   1.000
_cell.length_c   1.000
_cell.angle_alpha   90.00
_cell.angle_beta   90.00
_cell.angle_gamma   90.00
#
_symmetry.space_group_name_H-M   'P 1'
#
loop_
_entity.id
_entity.type
_entity.pdbx_description
1 polymer ?
#
loop_
_entity_poly.entity_id
_entity_poly.type
_entity_poly.pdbx_seq_one_letter_code
_entity_poly.pdbx_strand_id
1 'polypeptide(L)'
;GYIVPPVYTISEDGVQYVIDGVQRLSTLKGFYNDEFAISKKTEPVIIEGTEYNIAGMKFSKLDQVVKDELDSSAITMYEITEYTDKDVREMFRRLNSGKPLNTSQKLTPDMSDELSDAIFDIISLPFFEKRLTSAQLKSSVDQSIALETLMLCSTNKDNDFASFRGKDKEHFIEFYNNKVDFEKIKIIKIAINKLDESLEEDVKIPKTSISVLCFAAYRICKDKKSFEKFALKVSEFLA
;
A
#
# COMPACT_ATOMS: atom_id res chain seq x y z
N GLY A 1 -26.26 18.90 -6.23
CA GLY A 1 -24.85 18.56 -6.09
C GLY A 1 -24.65 17.04 -5.99
N TYR A 2 -23.46 16.55 -6.22
CA TYR A 2 -23.14 15.13 -6.03
C TYR A 2 -23.04 14.83 -4.53
N ILE A 3 -23.59 13.69 -4.10
CA ILE A 3 -23.48 13.23 -2.71
C ILE A 3 -22.05 12.73 -2.48
N VAL A 4 -21.36 13.31 -1.52
CA VAL A 4 -20.06 12.79 -1.07
C VAL A 4 -20.33 11.59 -0.16
N PRO A 5 -19.79 10.40 -0.48
CA PRO A 5 -19.96 9.24 0.39
C PRO A 5 -19.40 9.50 1.79
N PRO A 6 -19.99 8.93 2.84
CA PRO A 6 -19.54 9.14 4.21
C PRO A 6 -18.15 8.59 4.46
N VAL A 7 -17.48 9.14 5.47
CA VAL A 7 -16.20 8.63 6.00
C VAL A 7 -16.53 7.68 7.16
N TYR A 8 -15.79 6.58 7.26
CA TYR A 8 -15.95 5.61 8.35
C TYR A 8 -14.68 5.60 9.22
N THR A 9 -14.89 5.69 10.53
CA THR A 9 -13.82 5.74 11.52
C THR A 9 -14.06 4.75 12.66
N ILE A 10 -12.98 4.37 13.36
CA ILE A 10 -13.00 3.74 14.68
C ILE A 10 -12.28 4.67 15.66
N SER A 11 -12.55 4.51 16.95
CA SER A 11 -11.87 5.26 18.01
C SER A 11 -11.10 4.29 18.90
N GLU A 12 -9.80 4.52 19.05
CA GLU A 12 -8.93 3.77 19.95
C GLU A 12 -8.10 4.77 20.78
N ASP A 13 -8.11 4.64 22.09
CA ASP A 13 -7.38 5.50 23.01
C ASP A 13 -7.57 7.01 22.77
N GLY A 14 -8.77 7.41 22.33
CA GLY A 14 -9.10 8.81 22.05
C GLY A 14 -8.58 9.33 20.71
N VAL A 15 -8.02 8.45 19.90
CA VAL A 15 -7.59 8.74 18.51
C VAL A 15 -8.57 8.13 17.52
N GLN A 16 -9.00 8.92 16.53
CA GLN A 16 -9.86 8.42 15.46
C GLN A 16 -9.04 7.91 14.29
N TYR A 17 -9.23 6.65 13.95
CA TYR A 17 -8.60 6.01 12.79
C TYR A 17 -9.60 5.88 11.65
N VAL A 18 -9.21 6.31 10.45
CA VAL A 18 -10.08 6.27 9.27
C VAL A 18 -10.00 4.90 8.60
N ILE A 19 -11.13 4.18 8.55
CA ILE A 19 -11.27 2.90 7.84
C ILE A 19 -11.51 3.10 6.35
N ASP A 20 -12.42 4.04 6.00
CA ASP A 20 -12.68 4.42 4.62
C ASP A 20 -12.86 5.93 4.50
N GLY A 21 -12.39 6.49 3.38
CA GLY A 21 -12.47 7.92 3.09
C GLY A 21 -11.16 8.68 3.20
N VAL A 22 -10.03 8.02 3.51
CA VAL A 22 -8.70 8.66 3.59
C VAL A 22 -8.38 9.47 2.34
N GLN A 23 -8.64 8.92 1.13
CA GLN A 23 -8.38 9.64 -0.12
C GLN A 23 -9.26 10.88 -0.27
N ARG A 24 -10.53 10.82 0.16
CA ARG A 24 -11.45 11.97 0.13
C ARG A 24 -10.97 13.08 1.05
N LEU A 25 -10.66 12.73 2.31
CA LEU A 25 -10.14 13.69 3.28
C LEU A 25 -8.79 14.28 2.85
N SER A 26 -7.87 13.47 2.35
CA SER A 26 -6.58 13.93 1.86
C SER A 26 -6.71 14.87 0.64
N THR A 27 -7.64 14.55 -0.27
CA THR A 27 -7.93 15.41 -1.43
C THR A 27 -8.50 16.77 -0.99
N LEU A 28 -9.46 16.77 -0.07
CA LEU A 28 -10.01 18.01 0.47
C LEU A 28 -8.92 18.81 1.18
N LYS A 29 -8.16 18.20 2.08
CA LYS A 29 -7.04 18.86 2.77
C LYS A 29 -6.03 19.46 1.77
N GLY A 30 -5.63 18.69 0.75
CA GLY A 30 -4.70 19.17 -0.26
C GLY A 30 -5.27 20.33 -1.10
N PHE A 31 -6.58 20.32 -1.38
CA PHE A 31 -7.23 21.42 -2.08
C PHE A 31 -7.29 22.69 -1.21
N TYR A 32 -7.67 22.59 0.05
CA TYR A 32 -7.65 23.73 0.99
C TYR A 32 -6.24 24.30 1.20
N ASN A 33 -5.20 23.46 1.08
CA ASN A 33 -3.80 23.88 1.15
C ASN A 33 -3.21 24.39 -0.18
N ASP A 34 -4.05 24.58 -1.20
CA ASP A 34 -3.58 24.97 -2.56
C ASP A 34 -2.55 24.02 -3.20
N GLU A 35 -2.54 22.74 -2.84
CA GLU A 35 -1.60 21.77 -3.42
C GLU A 35 -1.90 21.49 -4.89
N PHE A 36 -3.17 21.60 -5.31
CA PHE A 36 -3.60 21.43 -6.70
C PHE A 36 -4.76 22.36 -7.04
N ALA A 37 -5.10 22.42 -8.32
CA ALA A 37 -6.20 23.22 -8.85
C ALA A 37 -7.35 22.32 -9.33
N ILE A 38 -8.56 22.86 -9.37
CA ILE A 38 -9.73 22.26 -10.00
C ILE A 38 -9.44 22.00 -11.50
N SER A 39 -9.98 20.93 -12.03
CA SER A 39 -9.81 20.59 -13.45
C SER A 39 -10.26 21.74 -14.35
N LYS A 40 -9.46 22.06 -15.39
CA LYS A 40 -9.84 23.04 -16.41
C LYS A 40 -11.09 22.68 -17.22
N LYS A 41 -11.55 21.42 -17.11
CA LYS A 41 -12.75 20.91 -17.76
C LYS A 41 -13.98 20.95 -16.85
N THR A 42 -13.85 21.47 -15.63
CA THR A 42 -14.96 21.57 -14.68
C THR A 42 -15.92 22.66 -15.16
N GLU A 43 -17.20 22.35 -15.18
CA GLU A 43 -18.24 23.32 -15.49
C GLU A 43 -18.40 24.33 -14.35
N PRO A 44 -18.87 25.55 -14.66
CA PRO A 44 -19.18 26.54 -13.63
C PRO A 44 -20.21 26.00 -12.61
N VAL A 45 -20.17 26.51 -11.39
CA VAL A 45 -21.14 26.21 -10.36
C VAL A 45 -22.17 27.34 -10.23
N ILE A 46 -23.40 26.98 -9.93
CA ILE A 46 -24.47 27.96 -9.71
C ILE A 46 -24.77 28.00 -8.21
N ILE A 47 -24.60 29.15 -7.60
CA ILE A 47 -24.92 29.44 -6.19
C ILE A 47 -25.90 30.59 -6.15
N GLU A 48 -27.03 30.38 -5.54
CA GLU A 48 -28.13 31.38 -5.44
C GLU A 48 -28.48 32.02 -6.79
N GLY A 49 -28.45 31.26 -7.89
CA GLY A 49 -28.80 31.71 -9.24
C GLY A 49 -27.68 32.46 -9.96
N THR A 50 -26.51 32.64 -9.33
CA THR A 50 -25.35 33.28 -9.92
C THR A 50 -24.32 32.19 -10.33
N GLU A 51 -23.76 32.33 -11.55
CA GLU A 51 -22.80 31.41 -12.11
C GLU A 51 -21.38 31.83 -11.72
N TYR A 52 -20.60 30.88 -11.18
CA TYR A 52 -19.20 31.07 -10.80
C TYR A 52 -18.29 30.12 -11.59
N ASN A 53 -17.33 30.67 -12.33
CA ASN A 53 -16.32 29.83 -13.00
C ASN A 53 -15.22 29.46 -12.01
N ILE A 54 -15.07 28.14 -11.79
CA ILE A 54 -14.10 27.55 -10.87
C ILE A 54 -13.00 26.75 -11.59
N ALA A 55 -13.09 26.63 -12.92
CA ALA A 55 -12.18 25.80 -13.73
C ALA A 55 -10.73 26.26 -13.64
N GLY A 56 -9.83 25.36 -13.29
CA GLY A 56 -8.40 25.64 -13.18
C GLY A 56 -8.00 26.47 -11.95
N MET A 57 -8.92 26.75 -11.03
CA MET A 57 -8.65 27.56 -9.84
C MET A 57 -8.17 26.70 -8.68
N LYS A 58 -7.26 27.22 -7.88
CA LYS A 58 -6.88 26.73 -6.56
C LYS A 58 -7.84 27.31 -5.52
N PHE A 59 -7.95 26.73 -4.34
CA PHE A 59 -8.86 27.19 -3.28
C PHE A 59 -8.68 28.68 -2.96
N SER A 60 -7.43 29.15 -2.81
CA SER A 60 -7.14 30.57 -2.51
C SER A 60 -7.68 31.53 -3.58
N LYS A 61 -7.86 31.08 -4.82
CA LYS A 61 -8.30 31.89 -5.97
C LYS A 61 -9.79 31.83 -6.24
N LEU A 62 -10.54 31.00 -5.53
CA LEU A 62 -12.00 30.94 -5.61
C LEU A 62 -12.64 32.25 -5.10
N ASP A 63 -13.80 32.58 -5.67
CA ASP A 63 -14.64 33.63 -5.14
C ASP A 63 -15.05 33.34 -3.69
N GLN A 64 -15.26 34.38 -2.87
CA GLN A 64 -15.58 34.21 -1.44
C GLN A 64 -16.89 33.45 -1.26
N VAL A 65 -17.89 33.69 -2.12
CA VAL A 65 -19.18 32.96 -2.07
C VAL A 65 -18.98 31.47 -2.28
N VAL A 66 -18.10 31.06 -3.19
CA VAL A 66 -17.78 29.65 -3.42
C VAL A 66 -17.03 29.03 -2.24
N LYS A 67 -16.12 29.78 -1.60
CA LYS A 67 -15.43 29.34 -0.38
C LYS A 67 -16.42 29.14 0.77
N ASP A 68 -17.31 30.10 0.99
CA ASP A 68 -18.33 30.05 2.06
C ASP A 68 -19.27 28.84 1.86
N GLU A 69 -19.65 28.53 0.61
CA GLU A 69 -20.43 27.33 0.29
C GLU A 69 -19.67 26.03 0.58
N LEU A 70 -18.37 25.98 0.26
CA LEU A 70 -17.53 24.84 0.59
C LEU A 70 -17.34 24.68 2.10
N ASP A 71 -17.11 25.77 2.83
CA ASP A 71 -16.89 25.78 4.27
C ASP A 71 -18.17 25.42 5.05
N SER A 72 -19.35 25.72 4.48
CA SER A 72 -20.65 25.34 5.04
C SER A 72 -21.03 23.88 4.74
N SER A 73 -20.33 23.24 3.81
CA SER A 73 -20.60 21.87 3.41
C SER A 73 -20.21 20.87 4.49
N ALA A 74 -21.11 19.96 4.85
CA ALA A 74 -20.87 18.92 5.85
C ALA A 74 -20.41 17.61 5.20
N ILE A 75 -19.42 16.97 5.80
CA ILE A 75 -19.02 15.59 5.48
C ILE A 75 -19.60 14.69 6.56
N THR A 76 -20.43 13.73 6.15
CA THR A 76 -20.95 12.72 7.09
C THR A 76 -19.84 11.79 7.52
N MET A 77 -19.66 11.63 8.83
CA MET A 77 -18.71 10.70 9.41
C MET A 77 -19.46 9.70 10.30
N TYR A 78 -19.22 8.41 10.08
CA TYR A 78 -19.74 7.35 10.95
C TYR A 78 -18.60 6.79 11.79
N GLU A 79 -18.75 6.91 13.09
CA GLU A 79 -17.85 6.28 14.06
C GLU A 79 -18.43 4.91 14.47
N ILE A 80 -17.58 3.89 14.41
CA ILE A 80 -17.93 2.54 14.85
C ILE A 80 -17.39 2.37 16.26
N THR A 81 -18.29 2.16 17.21
CA THR A 81 -17.97 2.16 18.65
C THR A 81 -17.83 0.77 19.25
N GLU A 82 -18.44 -0.24 18.63
CA GLU A 82 -18.36 -1.62 19.07
C GLU A 82 -17.87 -2.50 17.92
N TYR A 83 -16.64 -2.99 17.99
CA TYR A 83 -16.03 -3.77 16.92
C TYR A 83 -14.95 -4.72 17.46
N THR A 84 -14.71 -5.78 16.71
CA THR A 84 -13.51 -6.61 16.81
C THR A 84 -12.61 -6.33 15.59
N ASP A 85 -11.33 -6.69 15.65
CA ASP A 85 -10.41 -6.56 14.50
C ASP A 85 -10.95 -7.28 13.25
N LYS A 86 -11.67 -8.38 13.45
CA LYS A 86 -12.33 -9.10 12.36
C LYS A 86 -13.45 -8.25 11.71
N ASP A 87 -14.22 -7.53 12.50
CA ASP A 87 -15.28 -6.67 12.00
C ASP A 87 -14.72 -5.49 11.20
N VAL A 88 -13.63 -4.88 11.68
CA VAL A 88 -12.93 -3.80 10.97
C VAL A 88 -12.43 -4.29 9.62
N ARG A 89 -11.78 -5.46 9.56
CA ARG A 89 -11.29 -6.07 8.31
C ARG A 89 -12.41 -6.37 7.32
N GLU A 90 -13.50 -6.98 7.80
CA GLU A 90 -14.67 -7.29 6.96
C GLU A 90 -15.34 -6.02 6.43
N MET A 91 -15.45 -4.99 7.26
CA MET A 91 -16.02 -3.70 6.87
C MET A 91 -15.15 -3.00 5.82
N PHE A 92 -13.82 -2.97 6.03
CA PHE A 92 -12.87 -2.46 5.04
C PHE A 92 -13.03 -3.18 3.69
N ARG A 93 -13.16 -4.52 3.72
CA ARG A 93 -13.39 -5.33 2.52
C ARG A 93 -14.69 -4.94 1.82
N ARG A 94 -15.80 -4.78 2.55
CA ARG A 94 -17.12 -4.43 2.00
C ARG A 94 -17.14 -3.01 1.42
N LEU A 95 -16.61 -2.04 2.12
CA LEU A 95 -16.55 -0.64 1.67
C LEU A 95 -15.73 -0.48 0.40
N ASN A 96 -14.64 -1.23 0.27
CA ASN A 96 -13.81 -1.24 -0.93
C ASN A 96 -14.33 -2.11 -2.08
N SER A 97 -15.40 -2.90 -1.88
CA SER A 97 -15.98 -3.77 -2.91
C SER A 97 -16.51 -3.02 -4.15
N GLY A 98 -16.71 -1.71 -4.06
CA GLY A 98 -17.12 -0.84 -5.16
C GLY A 98 -15.97 -0.39 -6.09
N LYS A 99 -14.71 -0.53 -5.68
CA LYS A 99 -13.53 -0.34 -6.53
C LYS A 99 -12.75 -1.64 -6.55
N PRO A 100 -12.30 -2.14 -7.71
CA PRO A 100 -11.46 -3.32 -7.74
C PRO A 100 -10.15 -3.00 -7.02
N LEU A 101 -10.04 -3.47 -5.76
CA LEU A 101 -8.75 -3.49 -5.08
C LEU A 101 -7.78 -4.30 -5.95
N ASN A 102 -6.53 -3.86 -6.04
CA ASN A 102 -5.50 -4.72 -6.61
C ASN A 102 -5.32 -5.96 -5.72
N THR A 103 -4.69 -6.99 -6.26
CA THR A 103 -4.54 -8.28 -5.57
C THR A 103 -3.90 -8.13 -4.18
N SER A 104 -2.91 -7.24 -4.03
CA SER A 104 -2.22 -7.00 -2.74
C SER A 104 -3.15 -6.35 -1.72
N GLN A 105 -3.90 -5.34 -2.11
CA GLN A 105 -4.87 -4.67 -1.22
C GLN A 105 -6.01 -5.58 -0.78
N LYS A 106 -6.36 -6.60 -1.56
CA LYS A 106 -7.36 -7.61 -1.18
C LYS A 106 -6.85 -8.58 -0.13
N LEU A 107 -5.55 -8.85 -0.12
CA LEU A 107 -4.94 -9.85 0.75
C LEU A 107 -4.59 -9.30 2.14
N THR A 108 -4.33 -8.00 2.27
CA THR A 108 -3.97 -7.37 3.54
C THR A 108 -4.99 -7.64 4.66
N PRO A 109 -6.32 -7.55 4.44
CA PRO A 109 -7.30 -7.82 5.49
C PRO A 109 -7.33 -9.27 6.00
N ASP A 110 -6.78 -10.22 5.24
CA ASP A 110 -6.76 -11.64 5.59
C ASP A 110 -5.48 -12.04 6.35
N MET A 111 -4.51 -11.13 6.48
CA MET A 111 -3.28 -11.34 7.24
C MET A 111 -3.53 -11.15 8.75
N SER A 112 -2.92 -12.01 9.57
CA SER A 112 -2.81 -11.76 11.01
C SER A 112 -1.94 -10.55 11.30
N ASP A 113 -2.05 -9.98 12.50
CA ASP A 113 -1.21 -8.84 12.91
C ASP A 113 0.27 -9.19 12.82
N GLU A 114 0.66 -10.39 13.30
CA GLU A 114 2.04 -10.89 13.21
C GLU A 114 2.56 -10.98 11.77
N LEU A 115 1.73 -11.46 10.83
CA LEU A 115 2.13 -11.53 9.43
C LEU A 115 2.17 -10.13 8.79
N SER A 116 1.24 -9.27 9.15
CA SER A 116 1.21 -7.86 8.70
C SER A 116 2.46 -7.12 9.16
N ASP A 117 2.84 -7.28 10.43
CA ASP A 117 4.05 -6.69 11.00
C ASP A 117 5.32 -7.23 10.31
N ALA A 118 5.37 -8.53 10.05
CA ALA A 118 6.49 -9.13 9.32
C ALA A 118 6.62 -8.59 7.88
N ILE A 119 5.51 -8.40 7.18
CA ILE A 119 5.51 -7.80 5.84
C ILE A 119 5.93 -6.32 5.93
N PHE A 120 5.38 -5.57 6.90
CA PHE A 120 5.74 -4.17 7.13
C PHE A 120 7.24 -4.01 7.42
N ASP A 121 7.78 -4.87 8.25
CA ASP A 121 9.21 -4.94 8.56
C ASP A 121 10.10 -5.14 7.33
N ILE A 122 9.65 -5.95 6.37
CA ILE A 122 10.37 -6.16 5.12
C ILE A 122 10.27 -4.92 4.22
N ILE A 123 9.08 -4.37 4.01
CA ILE A 123 8.88 -3.24 3.08
C ILE A 123 9.45 -1.92 3.59
N SER A 124 9.68 -1.79 4.91
CA SER A 124 10.33 -0.60 5.50
C SER A 124 11.82 -0.48 5.14
N LEU A 125 12.41 -1.48 4.48
CA LEU A 125 13.80 -1.40 4.04
C LEU A 125 13.96 -0.39 2.89
N PRO A 126 15.04 0.43 2.89
CA PRO A 126 15.30 1.43 1.83
C PRO A 126 15.35 0.87 0.41
N PHE A 127 15.62 -0.42 0.28
CA PHE A 127 15.60 -1.15 -0.99
C PHE A 127 14.34 -0.91 -1.81
N PHE A 128 13.16 -0.95 -1.17
CA PHE A 128 11.89 -0.82 -1.89
C PHE A 128 11.68 0.60 -2.43
N GLU A 129 12.02 1.62 -1.65
CA GLU A 129 11.94 3.02 -2.11
C GLU A 129 12.90 3.33 -3.26
N LYS A 130 14.08 2.73 -3.24
CA LYS A 130 15.09 2.90 -4.31
C LYS A 130 14.72 2.15 -5.60
N ARG A 131 14.12 0.95 -5.49
CA ARG A 131 13.91 0.04 -6.63
C ARG A 131 12.50 0.08 -7.22
N LEU A 132 11.53 0.68 -6.55
CA LEU A 132 10.16 0.81 -7.02
C LEU A 132 9.81 2.26 -7.34
N THR A 133 8.94 2.45 -8.34
CA THR A 133 8.41 3.77 -8.65
C THR A 133 7.34 4.19 -7.63
N SER A 134 7.12 5.50 -7.47
CA SER A 134 6.06 6.03 -6.60
C SER A 134 4.67 5.49 -6.95
N ALA A 135 4.38 5.20 -8.23
CA ALA A 135 3.12 4.59 -8.65
C ALA A 135 3.01 3.12 -8.19
N GLN A 136 4.13 2.38 -8.20
CA GLN A 136 4.17 1.00 -7.71
C GLN A 136 4.00 0.94 -6.19
N LEU A 137 4.66 1.83 -5.43
CA LEU A 137 4.49 1.94 -3.97
C LEU A 137 3.03 2.31 -3.61
N LYS A 138 2.43 3.30 -4.27
CA LYS A 138 1.02 3.67 -4.07
C LYS A 138 0.03 2.52 -4.38
N SER A 139 0.42 1.57 -5.21
CA SER A 139 -0.39 0.38 -5.54
C SER A 139 0.01 -0.87 -4.75
N SER A 140 0.76 -0.72 -3.66
CA SER A 140 1.19 -1.80 -2.75
C SER A 140 1.94 -2.94 -3.45
N VAL A 141 2.75 -2.61 -4.46
CA VAL A 141 3.59 -3.60 -5.17
C VAL A 141 4.69 -4.13 -4.25
N ASP A 142 5.23 -3.30 -3.36
CA ASP A 142 6.16 -3.65 -2.29
C ASP A 142 5.61 -4.76 -1.39
N GLN A 143 4.38 -4.63 -0.91
CA GLN A 143 3.70 -5.67 -0.11
C GLN A 143 3.58 -6.99 -0.89
N SER A 144 3.21 -6.91 -2.17
CA SER A 144 3.13 -8.10 -3.03
C SER A 144 4.48 -8.80 -3.15
N ILE A 145 5.56 -8.03 -3.36
CA ILE A 145 6.92 -8.56 -3.49
C ILE A 145 7.40 -9.16 -2.17
N ALA A 146 7.14 -8.51 -1.03
CA ALA A 146 7.50 -9.02 0.28
C ALA A 146 6.78 -10.35 0.57
N LEU A 147 5.48 -10.44 0.29
CA LEU A 147 4.70 -11.67 0.43
C LEU A 147 5.24 -12.79 -0.49
N GLU A 148 5.50 -12.50 -1.76
CA GLU A 148 6.07 -13.44 -2.72
C GLU A 148 7.45 -13.94 -2.29
N THR A 149 8.29 -13.06 -1.75
CA THR A 149 9.59 -13.43 -1.18
C THR A 149 9.41 -14.38 -0.01
N LEU A 150 8.47 -14.09 0.88
CA LEU A 150 8.18 -14.91 2.04
C LEU A 150 7.62 -16.30 1.63
N MET A 151 6.75 -16.35 0.62
CA MET A 151 6.26 -17.59 0.01
C MET A 151 7.43 -18.44 -0.47
N LEU A 152 8.33 -17.90 -1.28
CA LEU A 152 9.52 -18.60 -1.77
C LEU A 152 10.44 -19.09 -0.66
N CYS A 153 10.63 -18.28 0.39
CA CYS A 153 11.47 -18.64 1.53
C CYS A 153 10.85 -19.70 2.44
N SER A 154 9.52 -19.89 2.36
CA SER A 154 8.75 -20.77 3.26
C SER A 154 8.22 -22.03 2.58
N THR A 155 8.41 -22.17 1.26
CA THR A 155 8.01 -23.37 0.51
C THR A 155 8.67 -24.63 1.06
N ASN A 156 7.86 -25.64 1.28
CA ASN A 156 8.25 -26.99 1.68
C ASN A 156 7.21 -28.00 1.13
N LYS A 157 7.34 -29.29 1.50
CA LYS A 157 6.43 -30.35 1.03
C LYS A 157 4.97 -30.17 1.46
N ASP A 158 4.75 -29.48 2.59
CA ASP A 158 3.42 -29.27 3.18
C ASP A 158 2.80 -27.94 2.75
N ASN A 159 3.59 -27.04 2.17
CA ASN A 159 3.18 -25.73 1.68
C ASN A 159 3.87 -25.45 0.34
N ASP A 160 3.25 -25.97 -0.72
CA ASP A 160 3.68 -25.73 -2.09
C ASP A 160 2.67 -24.82 -2.80
N PHE A 161 3.13 -24.08 -3.79
CA PHE A 161 2.30 -23.20 -4.61
C PHE A 161 2.73 -23.25 -6.08
N ALA A 162 1.79 -23.10 -6.99
CA ALA A 162 2.04 -23.17 -8.43
C ALA A 162 2.33 -21.80 -9.04
N SER A 163 1.91 -20.71 -8.40
CA SER A 163 2.03 -19.35 -8.93
C SER A 163 1.97 -18.30 -7.82
N PHE A 164 2.19 -17.01 -8.17
CA PHE A 164 1.93 -15.86 -7.31
C PHE A 164 0.55 -15.23 -7.55
N ARG A 165 -0.43 -16.01 -8.01
CA ARG A 165 -1.80 -15.53 -8.21
C ARG A 165 -2.56 -15.45 -6.89
N GLY A 166 -3.69 -14.73 -6.89
CA GLY A 166 -4.48 -14.46 -5.70
C GLY A 166 -4.77 -15.69 -4.85
N LYS A 167 -5.23 -16.79 -5.46
CA LYS A 167 -5.54 -18.04 -4.73
C LYS A 167 -4.34 -18.67 -4.02
N ASP A 168 -3.17 -18.68 -4.65
CA ASP A 168 -1.96 -19.22 -4.00
C ASP A 168 -1.50 -18.32 -2.85
N LYS A 169 -1.65 -17.00 -3.00
CA LYS A 169 -1.36 -16.03 -1.93
C LYS A 169 -2.35 -16.15 -0.76
N GLU A 170 -3.65 -16.27 -1.05
CA GLU A 170 -4.69 -16.50 -0.04
C GLU A 170 -4.40 -17.77 0.77
N HIS A 171 -4.13 -18.87 0.09
CA HIS A 171 -3.77 -20.14 0.74
C HIS A 171 -2.49 -20.02 1.59
N PHE A 172 -1.47 -19.32 1.10
CA PHE A 172 -0.25 -19.10 1.86
C PHE A 172 -0.51 -18.26 3.11
N ILE A 173 -1.30 -17.18 3.03
CA ILE A 173 -1.66 -16.33 4.15
C ILE A 173 -2.39 -17.15 5.21
N GLU A 174 -3.40 -17.94 4.82
CA GLU A 174 -4.15 -18.81 5.72
C GLU A 174 -3.22 -19.80 6.45
N PHE A 175 -2.30 -20.42 5.71
CA PHE A 175 -1.32 -21.35 6.30
C PHE A 175 -0.32 -20.65 7.23
N TYR A 176 0.13 -19.43 6.89
CA TYR A 176 1.26 -18.78 7.54
C TYR A 176 0.85 -17.84 8.68
N ASN A 177 -0.40 -17.42 8.75
CA ASN A 177 -0.92 -16.48 9.76
C ASN A 177 -0.56 -16.83 11.21
N ASN A 178 -0.54 -18.12 11.55
CA ASN A 178 -0.22 -18.57 12.90
C ASN A 178 1.16 -19.27 13.01
N LYS A 179 2.02 -19.05 12.02
CA LYS A 179 3.31 -19.74 11.88
C LYS A 179 4.42 -18.82 11.42
N VAL A 180 4.35 -17.54 11.77
CA VAL A 180 5.35 -16.55 11.37
C VAL A 180 6.69 -16.90 12.02
N ASP A 181 7.70 -17.09 11.19
CA ASP A 181 9.08 -17.41 11.59
C ASP A 181 9.92 -16.13 11.58
N PHE A 182 10.00 -15.46 12.73
CA PHE A 182 10.71 -14.18 12.88
C PHE A 182 12.23 -14.30 12.63
N GLU A 183 12.85 -15.45 12.91
CA GLU A 183 14.26 -15.65 12.57
C GLU A 183 14.45 -15.70 11.04
N LYS A 184 13.52 -16.30 10.32
CA LYS A 184 13.51 -16.26 8.85
C LYS A 184 13.34 -14.85 8.34
N ILE A 185 12.40 -14.06 8.89
CA ILE A 185 12.19 -12.64 8.53
C ILE A 185 13.49 -11.85 8.72
N LYS A 186 14.18 -12.05 9.84
CA LYS A 186 15.48 -11.40 10.10
C LYS A 186 16.53 -11.74 9.04
N ILE A 187 16.63 -13.01 8.63
CA ILE A 187 17.56 -13.41 7.57
C ILE A 187 17.15 -12.80 6.22
N ILE A 188 15.86 -12.73 5.92
CA ILE A 188 15.34 -12.08 4.70
C ILE A 188 15.75 -10.60 4.69
N LYS A 189 15.56 -9.86 5.79
CA LYS A 189 15.95 -8.44 5.91
C LYS A 189 17.45 -8.25 5.68
N ILE A 190 18.27 -9.07 6.32
CA ILE A 190 19.75 -9.04 6.12
C ILE A 190 20.10 -9.29 4.65
N ALA A 191 19.45 -10.25 4.01
CA ALA A 191 19.71 -10.60 2.62
C ALA A 191 19.32 -9.49 1.64
N ILE A 192 18.18 -8.85 1.87
CA ILE A 192 17.71 -7.71 1.06
C ILE A 192 18.66 -6.51 1.21
N ASN A 193 19.11 -6.20 2.44
CA ASN A 193 20.07 -5.12 2.65
C ASN A 193 21.40 -5.39 1.95
N LYS A 194 21.94 -6.62 2.04
CA LYS A 194 23.16 -7.00 1.31
C LYS A 194 22.97 -6.93 -0.21
N LEU A 195 21.78 -7.28 -0.70
CA LEU A 195 21.46 -7.15 -2.12
C LEU A 195 21.44 -5.67 -2.53
N ASP A 196 20.83 -4.79 -1.73
CA ASP A 196 20.82 -3.35 -2.01
C ASP A 196 22.22 -2.73 -2.01
N GLU A 197 23.04 -3.07 -1.02
CA GLU A 197 24.43 -2.62 -0.90
C GLU A 197 25.33 -3.10 -2.06
N SER A 198 24.97 -4.20 -2.71
CA SER A 198 25.73 -4.78 -3.82
C SER A 198 25.34 -4.23 -5.20
N LEU A 199 24.28 -3.45 -5.28
CA LEU A 199 23.77 -2.87 -6.52
C LEU A 199 24.05 -1.37 -6.58
N GLU A 200 24.41 -0.86 -7.75
CA GLU A 200 24.49 0.58 -7.98
C GLU A 200 23.14 1.26 -7.74
N GLU A 201 23.17 2.54 -7.37
CA GLU A 201 22.02 3.27 -6.88
C GLU A 201 20.88 3.38 -7.91
N ASP A 202 21.23 3.53 -9.17
CA ASP A 202 20.32 3.73 -10.31
C ASP A 202 19.93 2.45 -11.05
N VAL A 203 20.42 1.28 -10.61
CA VAL A 203 20.05 -0.01 -11.21
C VAL A 203 18.56 -0.28 -10.99
N LYS A 204 17.82 -0.41 -12.09
CA LYS A 204 16.41 -0.78 -12.07
C LYS A 204 16.24 -2.28 -12.21
N ILE A 205 15.51 -2.86 -11.28
CA ILE A 205 15.18 -4.29 -11.30
C ILE A 205 13.77 -4.45 -11.87
N PRO A 206 13.56 -5.29 -12.88
CA PRO A 206 12.21 -5.62 -13.33
C PRO A 206 11.36 -6.12 -12.16
N LYS A 207 10.17 -5.56 -11.98
CA LYS A 207 9.27 -5.89 -10.87
C LYS A 207 9.08 -7.38 -10.66
N THR A 208 8.96 -8.13 -11.76
CA THR A 208 8.77 -9.59 -11.76
C THR A 208 9.98 -10.38 -11.28
N SER A 209 11.15 -9.76 -11.21
CA SER A 209 12.40 -10.41 -10.80
C SER A 209 12.75 -10.12 -9.34
N ILE A 210 12.15 -9.10 -8.71
CA ILE A 210 12.56 -8.65 -7.37
C ILE A 210 12.36 -9.74 -6.33
N SER A 211 11.21 -10.38 -6.26
CA SER A 211 10.91 -11.43 -5.27
C SER A 211 11.85 -12.63 -5.42
N VAL A 212 12.20 -13.00 -6.65
CA VAL A 212 13.13 -14.10 -6.94
C VAL A 212 14.55 -13.72 -6.55
N LEU A 213 15.01 -12.50 -6.81
CA LEU A 213 16.33 -12.01 -6.40
C LEU A 213 16.44 -11.92 -4.87
N CYS A 214 15.43 -11.44 -4.19
CA CYS A 214 15.38 -11.43 -2.72
C CYS A 214 15.45 -12.86 -2.15
N PHE A 215 14.73 -13.81 -2.74
CA PHE A 215 14.81 -15.21 -2.36
C PHE A 215 16.20 -15.81 -2.61
N ALA A 216 16.81 -15.53 -3.77
CA ALA A 216 18.16 -16.01 -4.07
C ALA A 216 19.20 -15.45 -3.06
N ALA A 217 19.10 -14.15 -2.73
CA ALA A 217 19.91 -13.52 -1.70
C ALA A 217 19.70 -14.18 -0.32
N TYR A 218 18.45 -14.45 0.06
CA TYR A 218 18.12 -15.18 1.29
C TYR A 218 18.79 -16.56 1.32
N ARG A 219 18.73 -17.34 0.22
CA ARG A 219 19.37 -18.65 0.13
C ARG A 219 20.88 -18.57 0.29
N ILE A 220 21.53 -17.59 -0.32
CA ILE A 220 22.97 -17.37 -0.18
C ILE A 220 23.33 -17.04 1.27
N CYS A 221 22.59 -16.16 1.93
CA CYS A 221 22.81 -15.82 3.33
C CYS A 221 22.56 -17.01 4.26
N LYS A 222 21.48 -17.76 4.06
CA LYS A 222 21.11 -18.93 4.86
C LYS A 222 22.17 -20.04 4.74
N ASP A 223 22.64 -20.30 3.53
CA ASP A 223 23.63 -21.36 3.25
C ASP A 223 25.07 -20.90 3.54
N LYS A 224 25.26 -19.67 4.06
CA LYS A 224 26.57 -19.06 4.37
C LYS A 224 27.55 -19.10 3.18
N LYS A 225 27.02 -18.94 1.96
CA LYS A 225 27.82 -18.88 0.72
C LYS A 225 28.37 -17.46 0.50
N SER A 226 29.35 -17.34 -0.41
CA SER A 226 29.93 -16.04 -0.77
C SER A 226 28.89 -15.16 -1.44
N PHE A 227 28.52 -14.06 -0.77
CA PHE A 227 27.58 -13.09 -1.30
C PHE A 227 28.20 -12.26 -2.44
N GLU A 228 29.50 -12.02 -2.43
CA GLU A 228 30.22 -11.30 -3.48
C GLU A 228 30.07 -11.96 -4.87
N LYS A 229 30.22 -13.29 -4.91
CA LYS A 229 30.03 -14.05 -6.16
C LYS A 229 28.59 -14.00 -6.66
N PHE A 230 27.63 -13.97 -5.74
CA PHE A 230 26.23 -13.81 -6.07
C PHE A 230 25.96 -12.41 -6.60
N ALA A 231 26.44 -11.36 -5.93
CA ALA A 231 26.29 -9.96 -6.32
C ALA A 231 26.83 -9.71 -7.74
N LEU A 232 28.03 -10.23 -8.05
CA LEU A 232 28.59 -10.13 -9.41
C LEU A 232 27.67 -10.73 -10.47
N LYS A 233 27.10 -11.90 -10.21
CA LYS A 233 26.16 -12.55 -11.11
C LYS A 233 24.85 -11.78 -11.26
N VAL A 234 24.36 -11.14 -10.21
CA VAL A 234 23.17 -10.29 -10.27
C VAL A 234 23.45 -9.05 -11.13
N SER A 235 24.60 -8.40 -10.96
CA SER A 235 24.99 -7.25 -11.77
C SER A 235 25.13 -7.63 -13.26
N GLU A 236 25.74 -8.78 -13.57
CA GLU A 236 25.79 -9.32 -14.94
C GLU A 236 24.40 -9.59 -15.54
N PHE A 237 23.43 -10.05 -14.72
CA PHE A 237 22.08 -10.33 -15.14
C PHE A 237 21.24 -9.06 -15.41
N LEU A 238 21.52 -7.97 -14.68
CA LEU A 238 20.78 -6.72 -14.77
C LEU A 238 21.38 -5.74 -15.79
N ALA A 239 22.63 -5.97 -16.25
CA ALA A 239 23.30 -5.19 -17.29
C ALA A 239 22.73 -5.52 -18.67
#